data_6c66c9f53c5937a3429972f63b5423ad
#
_entry.id   6c66c9f53c5937a3429972f63b5423ad
#
_cell.length_a   1.000
_cell.length_b   1.000
_cell.length_c   1.000
_cell.angle_alpha   90.00
_cell.angle_beta   90.00
_cell.angle_gamma   90.00
#
_symmetry.space_group_name_H-M   'P 1'
#
loop_
_entity.id
_entity.type
_entity.pdbx_description
1 polymer ?
#
loop_
_entity_poly.entity_id
_entity_poly.type
_entity_poly.pdbx_seq_one_letter_code
_entity_poly.pdbx_strand_id
1 'polypeptide(L)'
;DTSRKELIDQLRTVAATPPAEPVPKIVPPTLVEEQTVLQKVTEVSRHYGEALSARFGQLYRNITGSPHKPFNPQTFSNALTHFSMLAVLVFGFYWLIRLCALPLYRKMGQWARQKNRERSNWLQLPAMIIGAFIIDLLLLALTLFVGQVLSDNLNAGSRTIAFQQSLFLNAFALIEFFKAVLRLIFCPNVAELRPFTIQDESARYWSRRLSWLSSLIGYGLIVAVPIISNQVNVQIGALANVIIMLCMTVWALYLIFRNKKEITQHLLNFAEHSLAFFSLFIRAFALVWHWLASAYFIVLFFFSLFDPGNSLKFMM
;
A
#
# COMPACT_ATOMS: atom_id res chain seq x y z
N ASP A 1 4.49 88.12 12.05
CA ASP A 1 4.02 87.74 10.70
C ASP A 1 4.48 86.31 10.29
N THR A 2 5.50 85.77 10.90
CA THR A 2 5.97 84.39 10.72
C THR A 2 4.98 83.36 11.28
N SER A 3 4.44 83.57 12.45
CA SER A 3 3.47 82.66 13.07
C SER A 3 2.15 82.50 12.29
N ARG A 4 1.77 83.58 11.57
CA ARG A 4 0.55 83.56 10.77
C ARG A 4 0.74 82.76 9.48
N LYS A 5 1.95 82.78 8.90
CA LYS A 5 2.29 81.98 7.74
C LYS A 5 2.39 80.51 8.05
N GLU A 6 3.00 80.12 9.21
CA GLU A 6 3.06 78.73 9.68
C GLU A 6 1.67 78.17 9.95
N LEU A 7 0.75 78.97 10.54
CA LEU A 7 -0.62 78.52 10.76
C LEU A 7 -1.39 78.28 9.47
N ILE A 8 -1.16 79.10 8.45
CA ILE A 8 -1.78 78.96 7.12
C ILE A 8 -1.25 77.72 6.42
N ASP A 9 0.05 77.41 6.53
CA ASP A 9 0.64 76.22 5.92
C ASP A 9 0.19 74.92 6.65
N GLN A 10 0.04 74.99 7.97
CA GLN A 10 -0.55 73.86 8.74
C GLN A 10 -2.02 73.64 8.36
N LEU A 11 -2.82 74.66 8.20
CA LEU A 11 -4.20 74.53 7.72
C LEU A 11 -4.31 74.06 6.30
N ARG A 12 -3.34 74.41 5.42
CA ARG A 12 -3.28 73.90 4.05
C ARG A 12 -2.90 72.43 3.97
N THR A 13 -1.99 71.96 4.83
CA THR A 13 -1.63 70.54 4.89
C THR A 13 -2.78 69.69 5.48
N VAL A 14 -3.55 70.19 6.40
CA VAL A 14 -4.75 69.48 6.90
C VAL A 14 -5.89 69.48 5.88
N ALA A 15 -6.04 70.57 5.10
CA ALA A 15 -7.05 70.63 4.03
C ALA A 15 -6.69 69.82 2.77
N ALA A 16 -5.41 69.49 2.58
CA ALA A 16 -4.94 68.65 1.47
C ALA A 16 -4.93 67.13 1.78
N THR A 17 -5.35 66.71 2.97
CA THR A 17 -5.54 65.31 3.30
C THR A 17 -6.78 64.81 2.54
N PRO A 18 -6.67 63.83 1.66
CA PRO A 18 -7.83 63.26 1.01
C PRO A 18 -8.83 62.75 2.04
N PRO A 19 -10.14 62.85 1.77
CA PRO A 19 -11.18 62.41 2.72
C PRO A 19 -10.88 60.99 3.17
N ALA A 20 -10.87 60.82 4.51
CA ALA A 20 -10.68 59.54 5.15
C ALA A 20 -11.56 58.48 4.45
N GLU A 21 -10.95 57.37 4.10
CA GLU A 21 -11.69 56.21 3.59
C GLU A 21 -12.91 55.97 4.49
N PRO A 22 -14.07 55.67 3.93
CA PRO A 22 -15.26 55.41 4.72
C PRO A 22 -14.95 54.32 5.76
N VAL A 23 -15.12 54.68 7.02
CA VAL A 23 -15.01 53.77 8.17
C VAL A 23 -15.72 52.47 7.74
N PRO A 24 -15.05 51.30 7.78
CA PRO A 24 -15.70 50.04 7.41
C PRO A 24 -16.95 49.96 8.31
N LYS A 25 -18.14 49.98 7.71
CA LYS A 25 -19.37 49.63 8.39
C LYS A 25 -19.08 48.33 9.11
N ILE A 26 -19.14 48.37 10.45
CA ILE A 26 -19.19 47.15 11.28
C ILE A 26 -20.43 46.40 10.77
N VAL A 27 -20.22 45.53 9.81
CA VAL A 27 -21.21 44.52 9.47
C VAL A 27 -21.35 43.69 10.71
N PRO A 28 -22.55 43.62 11.32
CA PRO A 28 -22.75 42.72 12.45
C PRO A 28 -22.19 41.37 12.04
N PRO A 29 -21.48 40.64 12.93
CA PRO A 29 -20.93 39.34 12.56
C PRO A 29 -22.11 38.57 11.97
N THR A 30 -22.07 38.39 10.65
CA THR A 30 -22.96 37.46 9.97
C THR A 30 -22.80 36.18 10.79
N LEU A 31 -23.89 35.77 11.43
CA LEU A 31 -23.99 34.49 12.08
C LEU A 31 -23.33 33.50 11.10
N VAL A 32 -22.11 33.12 11.39
CA VAL A 32 -21.49 31.99 10.69
C VAL A 32 -22.43 30.86 11.08
N GLU A 33 -23.33 30.57 10.15
CA GLU A 33 -24.27 29.46 10.28
C GLU A 33 -23.37 28.27 10.58
N GLU A 34 -23.34 27.84 11.84
CA GLU A 34 -22.63 26.62 12.23
C GLU A 34 -23.26 25.53 11.43
N GLN A 35 -22.68 25.29 10.26
CA GLN A 35 -23.12 24.17 9.41
C GLN A 35 -23.10 22.93 10.27
N THR A 36 -24.27 22.42 10.53
CA THR A 36 -24.47 21.21 11.32
C THR A 36 -23.55 20.14 10.76
N VAL A 37 -22.89 19.34 11.61
CA VAL A 37 -21.98 18.24 11.18
C VAL A 37 -22.62 17.43 10.05
N LEU A 38 -23.93 17.27 10.09
CA LEU A 38 -24.73 16.58 9.09
C LEU A 38 -24.70 17.31 7.72
N GLN A 39 -24.78 18.63 7.69
CA GLN A 39 -24.69 19.43 6.48
C GLN A 39 -23.28 19.37 5.87
N LYS A 40 -22.22 19.45 6.68
CA LYS A 40 -20.85 19.26 6.24
C LYS A 40 -20.62 17.86 5.67
N VAL A 41 -21.13 16.82 6.32
CA VAL A 41 -21.04 15.45 5.83
C VAL A 41 -21.80 15.27 4.51
N THR A 42 -22.98 15.88 4.39
CA THR A 42 -23.80 15.82 3.16
C THR A 42 -23.11 16.56 2.02
N GLU A 43 -22.56 17.74 2.27
CA GLU A 43 -21.87 18.54 1.25
C GLU A 43 -20.55 17.86 0.78
N VAL A 44 -19.79 17.33 1.71
CA VAL A 44 -18.59 16.52 1.44
C VAL A 44 -18.98 15.27 0.63
N SER A 45 -20.02 14.54 1.05
CA SER A 45 -20.51 13.35 0.35
C SER A 45 -20.99 13.68 -1.07
N ARG A 46 -21.71 14.79 -1.26
CA ARG A 46 -22.16 15.24 -2.58
C ARG A 46 -20.97 15.65 -3.46
N HIS A 47 -20.02 16.42 -2.93
CA HIS A 47 -18.83 16.82 -3.66
C HIS A 47 -18.01 15.60 -4.14
N TYR A 48 -17.82 14.62 -3.27
CA TYR A 48 -17.14 13.36 -3.65
C TYR A 48 -17.99 12.54 -4.64
N GLY A 49 -19.31 12.50 -4.49
CA GLY A 49 -20.19 11.81 -5.42
C GLY A 49 -20.17 12.42 -6.83
N GLU A 50 -20.19 13.74 -6.94
CA GLU A 50 -20.08 14.47 -8.20
C GLU A 50 -18.69 14.31 -8.82
N ALA A 51 -17.62 14.39 -8.02
CA ALA A 51 -16.26 14.15 -8.46
C ALA A 51 -16.07 12.69 -8.96
N LEU A 52 -16.67 11.73 -8.29
CA LEU A 52 -16.66 10.31 -8.71
C LEU A 52 -17.38 10.13 -10.05
N SER A 53 -18.59 10.65 -10.19
CA SER A 53 -19.38 10.55 -11.43
C SER A 53 -18.67 11.25 -12.61
N ALA A 54 -18.04 12.41 -12.38
CA ALA A 54 -17.24 13.10 -13.36
C ALA A 54 -16.01 12.28 -13.79
N ARG A 55 -15.33 11.62 -12.83
CA ARG A 55 -14.17 10.74 -13.11
C ARG A 55 -14.57 9.48 -13.88
N PHE A 56 -15.66 8.82 -13.51
CA PHE A 56 -16.20 7.71 -14.30
C PHE A 56 -16.59 8.16 -15.71
N GLY A 57 -17.23 9.32 -15.85
CA GLY A 57 -17.52 9.91 -17.15
C GLY A 57 -16.28 10.28 -17.96
N GLN A 58 -15.20 10.76 -17.33
CA GLN A 58 -13.92 11.00 -17.99
C GLN A 58 -13.24 9.69 -18.40
N LEU A 59 -13.21 8.67 -17.52
CA LEU A 59 -12.67 7.34 -17.87
C LEU A 59 -13.43 6.75 -19.06
N TYR A 60 -14.76 6.80 -19.04
CA TYR A 60 -15.60 6.32 -20.14
C TYR A 60 -15.32 7.09 -21.45
N ARG A 61 -15.30 8.43 -21.41
CA ARG A 61 -14.99 9.26 -22.60
C ARG A 61 -13.56 9.03 -23.10
N ASN A 62 -12.61 8.85 -22.20
CA ASN A 62 -11.22 8.61 -22.56
C ASN A 62 -11.04 7.23 -23.21
N ILE A 63 -11.79 6.22 -22.78
CA ILE A 63 -11.76 4.88 -23.39
C ILE A 63 -12.38 4.91 -24.78
N THR A 64 -13.47 5.71 -24.97
CA THR A 64 -14.22 5.76 -26.24
C THR A 64 -13.72 6.82 -27.23
N GLY A 65 -13.07 7.90 -26.77
CA GLY A 65 -12.81 9.11 -27.56
C GLY A 65 -11.35 9.45 -27.84
N SER A 66 -10.37 8.71 -27.32
CA SER A 66 -8.96 9.07 -27.55
C SER A 66 -8.40 8.54 -28.85
N PRO A 67 -7.59 9.32 -29.58
CA PRO A 67 -6.82 8.81 -30.71
C PRO A 67 -5.86 7.74 -30.17
N HIS A 68 -6.14 6.50 -30.47
CA HIS A 68 -5.32 5.36 -30.08
C HIS A 68 -3.97 5.49 -30.75
N LYS A 69 -2.86 5.50 -29.98
CA LYS A 69 -1.58 5.13 -30.57
C LYS A 69 -1.81 3.78 -31.29
N PRO A 70 -1.40 3.64 -32.56
CA PRO A 70 -1.61 2.37 -33.24
C PRO A 70 -0.97 1.25 -32.43
N PHE A 71 -1.82 0.38 -31.90
CA PHE A 71 -1.36 -0.79 -31.16
C PHE A 71 -0.60 -1.69 -32.14
N ASN A 72 0.69 -1.84 -31.89
CA ASN A 72 1.50 -2.75 -32.70
C ASN A 72 1.56 -4.12 -31.98
N PRO A 73 0.79 -5.11 -32.45
CA PRO A 73 0.72 -6.42 -31.81
C PRO A 73 2.06 -7.15 -31.80
N GLN A 74 2.93 -6.90 -32.77
CA GLN A 74 4.24 -7.55 -32.84
C GLN A 74 5.21 -7.03 -31.78
N THR A 75 5.28 -5.70 -31.56
CA THR A 75 6.11 -5.12 -30.51
C THR A 75 5.62 -5.51 -29.13
N PHE A 76 4.30 -5.57 -28.93
CA PHE A 76 3.70 -6.04 -27.69
C PHE A 76 4.01 -7.52 -27.43
N SER A 77 3.83 -8.38 -28.45
CA SER A 77 4.12 -9.82 -28.34
C SER A 77 5.59 -10.08 -28.01
N ASN A 78 6.52 -9.40 -28.68
CA ASN A 78 7.95 -9.52 -28.41
C ASN A 78 8.31 -9.06 -27.00
N ALA A 79 7.80 -7.91 -26.56
CA ALA A 79 8.02 -7.42 -25.20
C ALA A 79 7.46 -8.38 -24.15
N LEU A 80 6.26 -8.93 -24.40
CA LEU A 80 5.62 -9.89 -23.50
C LEU A 80 6.39 -11.21 -23.43
N THR A 81 6.94 -11.70 -24.56
CA THR A 81 7.76 -12.93 -24.59
C THR A 81 9.05 -12.76 -23.80
N HIS A 82 9.80 -11.70 -24.01
CA HIS A 82 11.02 -11.43 -23.23
C HIS A 82 10.74 -11.24 -21.74
N PHE A 83 9.66 -10.53 -21.41
CA PHE A 83 9.22 -10.35 -20.04
C PHE A 83 8.80 -11.68 -19.39
N SER A 84 7.97 -12.48 -20.07
CA SER A 84 7.51 -13.76 -19.52
C SER A 84 8.64 -14.77 -19.39
N MET A 85 9.60 -14.77 -20.30
CA MET A 85 10.78 -15.62 -20.22
C MET A 85 11.62 -15.28 -18.97
N LEU A 86 11.89 -13.99 -18.73
CA LEU A 86 12.59 -13.56 -17.52
C LEU A 86 11.80 -13.94 -16.26
N ALA A 87 10.49 -13.67 -16.24
CA ALA A 87 9.65 -13.98 -15.10
C ALA A 87 9.67 -15.48 -14.76
N VAL A 88 9.50 -16.34 -15.75
CA VAL A 88 9.53 -17.80 -15.59
C VAL A 88 10.90 -18.28 -15.07
N LEU A 89 11.99 -17.73 -15.59
CA LEU A 89 13.35 -18.09 -15.16
C LEU A 89 13.60 -17.63 -13.70
N VAL A 90 13.23 -16.40 -13.34
CA VAL A 90 13.42 -15.88 -11.99
C VAL A 90 12.55 -16.64 -10.96
N PHE A 91 11.25 -16.87 -11.27
CA PHE A 91 10.38 -17.64 -10.39
C PHE A 91 10.82 -19.10 -10.27
N GLY A 92 11.21 -19.71 -11.39
CA GLY A 92 11.70 -21.09 -11.41
C GLY A 92 12.98 -21.25 -10.59
N PHE A 93 13.93 -20.33 -10.76
CA PHE A 93 15.18 -20.32 -10.01
C PHE A 93 14.94 -20.09 -8.51
N TYR A 94 14.09 -19.12 -8.14
CA TYR A 94 13.72 -18.88 -6.74
C TYR A 94 13.04 -20.09 -6.11
N TRP A 95 12.12 -20.73 -6.83
CA TRP A 95 11.44 -21.93 -6.35
C TRP A 95 12.42 -23.10 -6.14
N LEU A 96 13.33 -23.31 -7.08
CA LEU A 96 14.34 -24.36 -7.03
C LEU A 96 15.29 -24.16 -5.85
N ILE A 97 15.86 -22.96 -5.67
CA ILE A 97 16.73 -22.64 -4.53
C ILE A 97 15.99 -22.82 -3.22
N ARG A 98 14.75 -22.41 -3.17
CA ARG A 98 13.93 -22.55 -1.97
C ARG A 98 13.64 -24.02 -1.63
N LEU A 99 13.44 -24.89 -2.62
CA LEU A 99 13.37 -26.32 -2.41
C LEU A 99 14.67 -26.87 -1.83
N CYS A 100 15.81 -26.45 -2.36
CA CYS A 100 17.13 -26.81 -1.82
C CYS A 100 17.35 -26.34 -0.37
N ALA A 101 16.72 -25.23 0.04
CA ALA A 101 16.80 -24.71 1.40
C ALA A 101 15.86 -25.43 2.39
N LEU A 102 14.85 -26.17 1.94
CA LEU A 102 13.91 -26.88 2.83
C LEU A 102 14.58 -27.80 3.87
N PRO A 103 15.60 -28.64 3.53
CA PRO A 103 16.27 -29.47 4.53
C PRO A 103 17.00 -28.61 5.59
N LEU A 104 17.48 -27.43 5.25
CA LEU A 104 18.11 -26.52 6.19
C LEU A 104 17.10 -25.99 7.22
N TYR A 105 15.93 -25.57 6.78
CA TYR A 105 14.84 -25.14 7.68
C TYR A 105 14.36 -26.28 8.58
N ARG A 106 14.28 -27.51 8.06
CA ARG A 106 13.90 -28.70 8.86
C ARG A 106 14.95 -29.00 9.93
N LYS A 107 16.24 -28.92 9.62
CA LYS A 107 17.32 -29.09 10.60
C LYS A 107 17.27 -28.02 11.69
N MET A 108 17.06 -26.76 11.31
CA MET A 108 16.91 -25.67 12.28
C MET A 108 15.71 -25.91 13.21
N GLY A 109 14.59 -26.37 12.67
CA GLY A 109 13.41 -26.73 13.46
C GLY A 109 13.67 -27.90 14.41
N GLN A 110 14.42 -28.93 14.00
CA GLN A 110 14.81 -30.05 14.86
C GLN A 110 15.74 -29.60 16.00
N TRP A 111 16.70 -28.71 15.69
CA TRP A 111 17.58 -28.11 16.72
C TRP A 111 16.78 -27.26 17.70
N ALA A 112 15.80 -26.52 17.26
CA ALA A 112 14.91 -25.75 18.12
C ALA A 112 14.12 -26.68 19.08
N ARG A 113 13.64 -27.84 18.61
CA ARG A 113 12.92 -28.82 19.42
C ARG A 113 13.81 -29.46 20.48
N GLN A 114 14.99 -29.94 20.10
CA GLN A 114 15.92 -30.59 21.01
C GLN A 114 16.35 -29.66 22.15
N LYS A 115 16.63 -28.43 21.83
CA LYS A 115 17.19 -27.44 22.74
C LYS A 115 16.16 -26.79 23.67
N ASN A 116 14.89 -26.72 23.25
CA ASN A 116 13.78 -26.28 24.12
C ASN A 116 13.48 -27.26 25.26
N ARG A 117 13.95 -28.50 25.14
CA ARG A 117 13.86 -29.56 26.19
C ARG A 117 14.93 -29.43 27.27
N GLU A 118 16.08 -28.84 26.93
CA GLU A 118 17.19 -28.55 27.82
C GLU A 118 17.18 -27.09 28.19
N ARG A 119 16.44 -26.64 29.21
CA ARG A 119 16.40 -25.32 29.87
C ARG A 119 17.43 -24.28 29.32
N SER A 120 17.40 -24.01 28.05
CA SER A 120 18.41 -23.28 27.29
C SER A 120 18.04 -21.82 27.10
N ASN A 121 19.04 -20.96 27.12
CA ASN A 121 19.09 -19.52 27.05
C ASN A 121 17.97 -18.92 26.19
N TRP A 122 17.17 -18.04 26.75
CA TRP A 122 16.08 -17.30 26.13
C TRP A 122 16.46 -16.56 24.82
N LEU A 123 17.77 -16.32 24.60
CA LEU A 123 18.30 -15.68 23.38
C LEU A 123 18.43 -16.63 22.17
N GLN A 124 18.36 -17.94 22.34
CA GLN A 124 18.63 -18.89 21.24
C GLN A 124 17.42 -19.02 20.29
N LEU A 125 16.21 -18.94 20.81
CA LEU A 125 15.00 -18.97 19.98
C LEU A 125 14.96 -17.76 19.02
N PRO A 126 15.09 -16.52 19.48
CA PRO A 126 15.14 -15.36 18.58
C PRO A 126 16.33 -15.41 17.60
N ALA A 127 17.50 -15.93 18.02
CA ALA A 127 18.63 -16.10 17.12
C ALA A 127 18.34 -17.07 15.96
N MET A 128 17.62 -18.17 16.21
CA MET A 128 17.19 -19.10 15.16
C MET A 128 16.14 -18.50 14.23
N ILE A 129 15.20 -17.72 14.76
CA ILE A 129 14.19 -17.01 13.98
C ILE A 129 14.87 -16.01 13.03
N ILE A 130 15.80 -15.20 13.57
CA ILE A 130 16.59 -14.24 12.79
C ILE A 130 17.45 -14.98 11.76
N GLY A 131 18.07 -16.10 12.12
CA GLY A 131 18.86 -16.93 11.21
C GLY A 131 18.04 -17.45 10.04
N ALA A 132 16.82 -17.93 10.27
CA ALA A 132 15.90 -18.35 9.21
C ALA A 132 15.52 -17.18 8.28
N PHE A 133 15.30 -16.00 8.84
CA PHE A 133 15.03 -14.80 8.06
C PHE A 133 16.22 -14.35 7.21
N ILE A 134 17.42 -14.39 7.77
CA ILE A 134 18.66 -14.08 7.03
C ILE A 134 18.84 -15.04 5.85
N ILE A 135 18.54 -16.34 6.03
CA ILE A 135 18.56 -17.31 4.93
C ILE A 135 17.56 -16.93 3.84
N ASP A 136 16.32 -16.57 4.20
CA ASP A 136 15.31 -16.09 3.23
C ASP A 136 15.81 -14.85 2.46
N LEU A 137 16.47 -13.90 3.14
CA LEU A 137 17.04 -12.71 2.50
C LEU A 137 18.21 -13.04 1.57
N LEU A 138 19.09 -13.97 1.96
CA LEU A 138 20.21 -14.41 1.13
C LEU A 138 19.71 -15.12 -0.14
N LEU A 139 18.68 -15.97 -0.03
CA LEU A 139 18.04 -16.63 -1.17
C LEU A 139 17.41 -15.60 -2.12
N LEU A 140 16.77 -14.58 -1.56
CA LEU A 140 16.21 -13.48 -2.32
C LEU A 140 17.31 -12.69 -3.03
N ALA A 141 18.35 -12.28 -2.33
CA ALA A 141 19.48 -11.54 -2.89
C ALA A 141 20.17 -12.32 -4.03
N LEU A 142 20.39 -13.63 -3.84
CA LEU A 142 20.96 -14.48 -4.88
C LEU A 142 20.05 -14.57 -6.11
N THR A 143 18.73 -14.68 -5.89
CA THR A 143 17.77 -14.71 -6.99
C THR A 143 17.74 -13.38 -7.76
N LEU A 144 17.82 -12.26 -7.06
CA LEU A 144 17.89 -10.93 -7.69
C LEU A 144 19.18 -10.75 -8.49
N PHE A 145 20.30 -11.20 -7.95
CA PHE A 145 21.57 -11.17 -8.67
C PHE A 145 21.51 -11.98 -9.98
N VAL A 146 21.02 -13.21 -9.91
CA VAL A 146 20.82 -14.04 -11.11
C VAL A 146 19.81 -13.41 -12.06
N GLY A 147 18.70 -12.86 -11.53
CA GLY A 147 17.70 -12.14 -12.32
C GLY A 147 18.26 -10.94 -13.04
N GLN A 148 19.14 -10.17 -12.40
CA GLN A 148 19.84 -9.04 -13.02
C GLN A 148 20.75 -9.51 -14.17
N VAL A 149 21.58 -10.53 -13.95
CA VAL A 149 22.46 -11.09 -14.98
C VAL A 149 21.63 -11.62 -16.17
N LEU A 150 20.52 -12.30 -15.90
CA LEU A 150 19.60 -12.76 -16.95
C LEU A 150 18.97 -11.58 -17.71
N SER A 151 18.54 -10.55 -17.01
CA SER A 151 18.00 -9.33 -17.61
C SER A 151 18.99 -8.68 -18.56
N ASP A 152 20.25 -8.52 -18.16
CA ASP A 152 21.28 -7.90 -18.98
C ASP A 152 21.55 -8.69 -20.26
N ASN A 153 21.49 -10.01 -20.20
CA ASN A 153 21.63 -10.89 -21.38
C ASN A 153 20.39 -10.94 -22.29
N LEU A 154 19.19 -10.73 -21.74
CA LEU A 154 17.93 -10.83 -22.48
C LEU A 154 17.44 -9.49 -23.05
N ASN A 155 18.05 -8.37 -22.70
CA ASN A 155 17.57 -7.02 -23.03
C ASN A 155 17.57 -6.69 -24.53
N ALA A 156 18.26 -7.43 -25.39
CA ALA A 156 18.34 -7.21 -26.83
C ALA A 156 18.55 -5.74 -27.27
N GLY A 157 19.14 -4.89 -26.40
CA GLY A 157 19.38 -3.47 -26.66
C GLY A 157 18.16 -2.53 -26.58
N SER A 158 16.98 -3.04 -26.23
CA SER A 158 15.75 -2.23 -26.13
C SER A 158 15.58 -1.62 -24.74
N ARG A 159 15.57 -0.28 -24.66
CA ARG A 159 15.32 0.46 -23.38
C ARG A 159 13.98 0.12 -22.74
N THR A 160 12.95 -0.14 -23.56
CA THR A 160 11.61 -0.47 -23.07
C THR A 160 11.58 -1.83 -22.39
N ILE A 161 12.27 -2.84 -22.98
CA ILE A 161 12.37 -4.17 -22.40
C ILE A 161 13.18 -4.11 -21.10
N ALA A 162 14.31 -3.40 -21.09
CA ALA A 162 15.13 -3.21 -19.90
C ALA A 162 14.35 -2.57 -18.75
N PHE A 163 13.55 -1.54 -19.04
CA PHE A 163 12.69 -0.91 -18.05
C PHE A 163 11.67 -1.88 -17.45
N GLN A 164 11.00 -2.66 -18.27
CA GLN A 164 9.99 -3.64 -17.81
C GLN A 164 10.61 -4.74 -16.96
N GLN A 165 11.78 -5.21 -17.34
CA GLN A 165 12.55 -6.22 -16.59
C GLN A 165 13.02 -5.71 -15.25
N SER A 166 13.55 -4.49 -15.21
CA SER A 166 13.94 -3.81 -13.96
C SER A 166 12.74 -3.59 -13.04
N LEU A 167 11.60 -3.15 -13.59
CA LEU A 167 10.37 -2.97 -12.85
C LEU A 167 9.90 -4.28 -12.21
N PHE A 168 9.97 -5.39 -12.97
CA PHE A 168 9.62 -6.71 -12.47
C PHE A 168 10.56 -7.18 -11.35
N LEU A 169 11.88 -7.03 -11.51
CA LEU A 169 12.85 -7.42 -10.49
C LEU A 169 12.67 -6.62 -9.20
N ASN A 170 12.42 -5.31 -9.29
CA ASN A 170 12.14 -4.48 -8.12
C ASN A 170 10.82 -4.88 -7.42
N ALA A 171 9.77 -5.15 -8.20
CA ALA A 171 8.52 -5.65 -7.65
C ALA A 171 8.68 -7.04 -7.00
N PHE A 172 9.41 -7.95 -7.66
CA PHE A 172 9.75 -9.27 -7.13
C PHE A 172 10.50 -9.16 -5.80
N ALA A 173 11.52 -8.28 -5.73
CA ALA A 173 12.28 -8.02 -4.51
C ALA A 173 11.35 -7.59 -3.36
N LEU A 174 10.51 -6.58 -3.60
CA LEU A 174 9.61 -6.03 -2.59
C LEU A 174 8.58 -7.07 -2.11
N ILE A 175 7.97 -7.80 -3.04
CA ILE A 175 6.93 -8.78 -2.74
C ILE A 175 7.53 -9.98 -1.98
N GLU A 176 8.66 -10.52 -2.43
CA GLU A 176 9.28 -11.66 -1.76
C GLU A 176 9.91 -11.28 -0.42
N PHE A 177 10.42 -10.04 -0.27
CA PHE A 177 10.83 -9.49 1.02
C PHE A 177 9.63 -9.44 1.99
N PHE A 178 8.48 -8.89 1.56
CA PHE A 178 7.28 -8.84 2.39
C PHE A 178 6.80 -10.25 2.77
N LYS A 179 6.83 -11.19 1.83
CA LYS A 179 6.52 -12.60 2.12
C LYS A 179 7.53 -13.25 3.08
N ALA A 180 8.81 -12.85 3.03
CA ALA A 180 9.81 -13.30 4.00
C ALA A 180 9.47 -12.79 5.42
N VAL A 181 9.04 -11.53 5.54
CA VAL A 181 8.54 -10.97 6.80
C VAL A 181 7.29 -11.71 7.29
N LEU A 182 6.34 -11.99 6.41
CA LEU A 182 5.16 -12.80 6.78
C LEU A 182 5.56 -14.20 7.25
N ARG A 183 6.54 -14.82 6.61
CA ARG A 183 7.08 -16.13 7.05
C ARG A 183 7.77 -16.04 8.39
N LEU A 184 8.46 -14.94 8.67
CA LEU A 184 9.07 -14.68 9.99
C LEU A 184 7.99 -14.59 11.08
N ILE A 185 6.90 -13.87 10.83
CA ILE A 185 5.82 -13.65 11.81
C ILE A 185 5.02 -14.94 12.05
N PHE A 186 4.61 -15.61 10.99
CA PHE A 186 3.70 -16.76 11.08
C PHE A 186 4.41 -18.09 11.20
N CYS A 187 5.68 -18.22 10.79
CA CYS A 187 6.46 -19.46 10.74
C CYS A 187 5.59 -20.70 10.37
N PRO A 188 4.99 -20.73 9.18
CA PRO A 188 3.94 -21.69 8.83
C PRO A 188 4.44 -23.14 8.77
N ASN A 189 5.76 -23.35 8.62
CA ASN A 189 6.37 -24.68 8.47
C ASN A 189 6.98 -25.25 9.75
N VAL A 190 7.29 -24.41 10.74
CA VAL A 190 7.98 -24.80 11.98
C VAL A 190 7.35 -24.05 13.15
N ALA A 191 6.47 -24.73 13.89
CA ALA A 191 5.72 -24.13 14.99
C ALA A 191 6.63 -23.63 16.12
N GLU A 192 7.76 -24.30 16.33
CA GLU A 192 8.71 -24.01 17.40
C GLU A 192 9.49 -22.70 17.20
N LEU A 193 9.55 -22.20 15.96
CA LEU A 193 10.21 -20.94 15.62
C LEU A 193 9.23 -19.77 15.58
N ARG A 194 7.98 -19.96 16.02
CA ARG A 194 6.96 -18.92 15.97
C ARG A 194 7.10 -17.95 17.13
N PRO A 195 7.19 -16.62 16.88
CA PRO A 195 7.29 -15.63 17.95
C PRO A 195 5.99 -15.47 18.75
N PHE A 196 4.85 -15.85 18.16
CA PHE A 196 3.52 -15.75 18.78
C PHE A 196 2.87 -17.12 18.91
N THR A 197 2.09 -17.34 19.99
CA THR A 197 1.31 -18.57 20.24
C THR A 197 0.06 -18.60 19.35
N ILE A 198 0.23 -18.85 18.06
CA ILE A 198 -0.87 -18.99 17.10
C ILE A 198 -0.99 -20.49 16.73
N GLN A 199 -2.22 -20.99 16.58
CA GLN A 199 -2.47 -22.35 16.13
C GLN A 199 -1.90 -22.59 14.72
N ASP A 200 -1.41 -23.79 14.45
CA ASP A 200 -0.74 -24.13 13.18
C ASP A 200 -1.62 -23.91 11.95
N GLU A 201 -2.91 -24.20 12.08
CA GLU A 201 -3.88 -24.01 11.00
C GLU A 201 -4.10 -22.53 10.70
N SER A 202 -4.30 -21.71 11.73
CA SER A 202 -4.47 -20.26 11.60
C SER A 202 -3.21 -19.61 11.04
N ALA A 203 -2.02 -20.00 11.50
CA ALA A 203 -0.77 -19.44 10.98
C ALA A 203 -0.56 -19.75 9.48
N ARG A 204 -0.83 -20.99 9.05
CA ARG A 204 -0.76 -21.37 7.63
C ARG A 204 -1.84 -20.68 6.80
N TYR A 205 -3.05 -20.55 7.35
CA TYR A 205 -4.15 -19.85 6.69
C TYR A 205 -3.79 -18.37 6.42
N TRP A 206 -3.39 -17.65 7.46
CA TRP A 206 -3.07 -16.23 7.36
C TRP A 206 -1.83 -15.97 6.50
N SER A 207 -0.76 -16.72 6.68
CA SER A 207 0.45 -16.60 5.87
C SER A 207 0.16 -16.77 4.38
N ARG A 208 -0.66 -17.77 4.01
CA ARG A 208 -1.04 -18.02 2.61
C ARG A 208 -1.91 -16.88 2.04
N ARG A 209 -2.92 -16.43 2.80
CA ARG A 209 -3.84 -15.39 2.34
C ARG A 209 -3.16 -14.04 2.18
N LEU A 210 -2.36 -13.63 3.15
CA LEU A 210 -1.61 -12.39 3.10
C LEU A 210 -0.53 -12.42 2.00
N SER A 211 0.17 -13.55 1.81
CA SER A 211 1.11 -13.71 0.71
C SER A 211 0.44 -13.61 -0.65
N TRP A 212 -0.77 -14.13 -0.80
CA TRP A 212 -1.53 -14.02 -2.04
C TRP A 212 -1.99 -12.59 -2.30
N LEU A 213 -2.52 -11.91 -1.28
CA LEU A 213 -2.91 -10.52 -1.35
C LEU A 213 -1.71 -9.61 -1.72
N SER A 214 -0.58 -9.81 -1.06
CA SER A 214 0.67 -9.10 -1.35
C SER A 214 1.13 -9.31 -2.81
N SER A 215 1.01 -10.54 -3.34
CA SER A 215 1.33 -10.81 -4.74
C SER A 215 0.38 -10.11 -5.71
N LEU A 216 -0.92 -10.11 -5.42
CA LEU A 216 -1.93 -9.45 -6.25
C LEU A 216 -1.66 -7.93 -6.32
N ILE A 217 -1.41 -7.31 -5.18
CA ILE A 217 -1.09 -5.88 -5.10
C ILE A 217 0.23 -5.59 -5.83
N GLY A 218 1.28 -6.28 -5.46
CA GLY A 218 2.62 -6.00 -5.95
C GLY A 218 2.75 -6.24 -7.45
N TYR A 219 2.43 -7.43 -7.94
CA TYR A 219 2.52 -7.72 -9.38
C TYR A 219 1.43 -7.01 -10.18
N GLY A 220 0.24 -6.81 -9.60
CA GLY A 220 -0.84 -6.07 -10.27
C GLY A 220 -0.51 -4.60 -10.46
N LEU A 221 -0.21 -3.89 -9.37
CA LEU A 221 -0.02 -2.42 -9.42
C LEU A 221 1.39 -2.02 -9.87
N ILE A 222 2.44 -2.71 -9.42
CA ILE A 222 3.82 -2.31 -9.72
C ILE A 222 4.27 -2.79 -11.10
N VAL A 223 3.73 -3.93 -11.59
CA VAL A 223 4.17 -4.52 -12.86
C VAL A 223 3.09 -4.41 -13.94
N ALA A 224 1.90 -4.98 -13.72
CA ALA A 224 0.89 -5.07 -14.77
C ALA A 224 0.38 -3.70 -15.20
N VAL A 225 0.05 -2.81 -14.28
CA VAL A 225 -0.47 -1.47 -14.60
C VAL A 225 0.52 -0.65 -15.42
N PRO A 226 1.81 -0.47 -15.03
CA PRO A 226 2.78 0.27 -15.86
C PRO A 226 3.06 -0.37 -17.21
N ILE A 227 3.11 -1.70 -17.30
CA ILE A 227 3.28 -2.39 -18.59
C ILE A 227 2.11 -2.10 -19.52
N ILE A 228 0.88 -2.24 -19.04
CA ILE A 228 -0.33 -1.95 -19.82
C ILE A 228 -0.35 -0.46 -20.23
N SER A 229 -0.04 0.45 -19.30
CA SER A 229 -0.02 1.90 -19.58
C SER A 229 0.99 2.26 -20.68
N ASN A 230 2.16 1.65 -20.66
CA ASN A 230 3.24 1.97 -21.60
C ASN A 230 3.05 1.30 -22.96
N GLN A 231 2.53 0.05 -23.00
CA GLN A 231 2.47 -0.75 -24.21
C GLN A 231 1.14 -0.62 -24.96
N VAL A 232 0.04 -0.41 -24.23
CA VAL A 232 -1.29 -0.33 -24.84
C VAL A 232 -1.79 1.12 -24.81
N ASN A 233 -2.17 1.62 -23.64
CA ASN A 233 -2.64 2.98 -23.46
C ASN A 233 -2.68 3.32 -21.95
N VAL A 234 -2.34 4.57 -21.60
CA VAL A 234 -2.40 5.08 -20.23
C VAL A 234 -3.80 4.92 -19.62
N GLN A 235 -4.84 5.08 -20.43
CA GLN A 235 -6.23 4.96 -19.99
C GLN A 235 -6.62 3.51 -19.67
N ILE A 236 -6.15 2.55 -20.49
CA ILE A 236 -6.37 1.13 -20.22
C ILE A 236 -5.58 0.71 -18.97
N GLY A 237 -4.37 1.26 -18.78
CA GLY A 237 -3.61 1.07 -17.54
C GLY A 237 -4.33 1.62 -16.31
N ALA A 238 -4.95 2.81 -16.40
CA ALA A 238 -5.76 3.37 -15.33
C ALA A 238 -6.99 2.50 -15.02
N LEU A 239 -7.66 1.96 -16.04
CA LEU A 239 -8.76 1.03 -15.85
C LEU A 239 -8.30 -0.26 -15.17
N ALA A 240 -7.17 -0.82 -15.59
CA ALA A 240 -6.57 -2.01 -14.98
C ALA A 240 -6.24 -1.76 -13.49
N ASN A 241 -5.70 -0.57 -13.15
CA ASN A 241 -5.45 -0.16 -11.77
C ASN A 241 -6.73 -0.19 -10.94
N VAL A 242 -7.82 0.42 -11.44
CA VAL A 242 -9.11 0.43 -10.74
C VAL A 242 -9.66 -0.97 -10.53
N ILE A 243 -9.57 -1.84 -11.54
CA ILE A 243 -10.04 -3.23 -11.44
C ILE A 243 -9.23 -4.01 -10.40
N ILE A 244 -7.91 -3.89 -10.42
CA ILE A 244 -7.02 -4.57 -9.46
C ILE A 244 -7.31 -4.09 -8.04
N MET A 245 -7.47 -2.77 -7.84
CA MET A 245 -7.81 -2.19 -6.55
C MET A 245 -9.19 -2.62 -6.05
N LEU A 246 -10.17 -2.72 -6.96
CA LEU A 246 -11.51 -3.24 -6.62
C LEU A 246 -11.42 -4.70 -6.18
N CYS A 247 -10.75 -5.56 -6.94
CA CYS A 247 -10.54 -6.96 -6.58
C CYS A 247 -9.84 -7.12 -5.23
N MET A 248 -8.80 -6.30 -4.98
CA MET A 248 -8.09 -6.27 -3.70
C MET A 248 -9.03 -5.88 -2.55
N THR A 249 -9.80 -4.80 -2.73
CA THR A 249 -10.73 -4.30 -1.70
C THR A 249 -11.80 -5.34 -1.38
N VAL A 250 -12.43 -5.91 -2.39
CA VAL A 250 -13.45 -6.97 -2.21
C VAL A 250 -12.85 -8.18 -1.48
N TRP A 251 -11.64 -8.60 -1.86
CA TRP A 251 -10.96 -9.71 -1.21
C TRP A 251 -10.59 -9.40 0.25
N ALA A 252 -10.07 -8.19 0.52
CA ALA A 252 -9.74 -7.75 1.87
C ALA A 252 -10.99 -7.69 2.76
N LEU A 253 -12.09 -7.10 2.27
CA LEU A 253 -13.37 -7.06 2.98
C LEU A 253 -13.89 -8.47 3.26
N TYR A 254 -13.83 -9.36 2.28
CA TYR A 254 -14.21 -10.77 2.48
C TYR A 254 -13.40 -11.43 3.62
N LEU A 255 -12.07 -11.22 3.66
CA LEU A 255 -11.22 -11.74 4.72
C LEU A 255 -11.57 -11.15 6.10
N ILE A 256 -11.80 -9.84 6.17
CA ILE A 256 -12.15 -9.14 7.41
C ILE A 256 -13.47 -9.71 7.99
N PHE A 257 -14.52 -9.75 7.17
CA PHE A 257 -15.83 -10.19 7.64
C PHE A 257 -15.86 -11.69 7.95
N ARG A 258 -15.18 -12.51 7.16
CA ARG A 258 -15.11 -13.95 7.40
C ARG A 258 -14.41 -14.31 8.71
N ASN A 259 -13.33 -13.60 9.05
CA ASN A 259 -12.52 -13.89 10.21
C ASN A 259 -12.81 -12.96 11.41
N LYS A 260 -13.87 -12.14 11.31
CA LYS A 260 -14.26 -11.18 12.35
C LYS A 260 -14.33 -11.82 13.74
N LYS A 261 -15.03 -12.96 13.88
CA LYS A 261 -15.25 -13.63 15.16
C LYS A 261 -13.96 -14.15 15.78
N GLU A 262 -13.13 -14.82 14.98
CA GLU A 262 -11.87 -15.40 15.42
C GLU A 262 -10.91 -14.31 15.91
N ILE A 263 -10.71 -13.26 15.11
CA ILE A 263 -9.81 -12.14 15.48
C ILE A 263 -10.34 -11.43 16.74
N THR A 264 -11.65 -11.16 16.82
CA THR A 264 -12.25 -10.51 17.99
C THR A 264 -12.03 -11.34 19.26
N GLN A 265 -12.20 -12.67 19.20
CA GLN A 265 -11.95 -13.57 20.34
C GLN A 265 -10.48 -13.56 20.75
N HIS A 266 -9.55 -13.61 19.80
CA HIS A 266 -8.11 -13.51 20.11
C HIS A 266 -7.75 -12.18 20.78
N LEU A 267 -8.31 -11.07 20.30
CA LEU A 267 -8.11 -9.76 20.93
C LEU A 267 -8.68 -9.69 22.35
N LEU A 268 -9.87 -10.26 22.57
CA LEU A 268 -10.48 -10.30 23.89
C LEU A 268 -9.68 -11.18 24.87
N ASN A 269 -9.22 -12.36 24.43
CA ASN A 269 -8.35 -13.21 25.24
C ASN A 269 -7.01 -12.52 25.57
N PHE A 270 -6.46 -11.75 24.63
CA PHE A 270 -5.26 -10.96 24.90
C PHE A 270 -5.53 -9.83 25.92
N ALA A 271 -6.73 -9.22 25.85
CA ALA A 271 -7.15 -8.19 26.81
C ALA A 271 -7.23 -8.74 28.25
N GLU A 272 -7.65 -10.00 28.44
CA GLU A 272 -7.76 -10.62 29.77
C GLU A 272 -6.40 -10.83 30.45
N HIS A 273 -5.34 -11.02 29.66
CA HIS A 273 -3.97 -11.20 30.17
C HIS A 273 -3.16 -9.89 30.23
N SER A 274 -3.78 -8.75 29.89
CA SER A 274 -3.15 -7.44 29.85
C SER A 274 -3.46 -6.62 31.11
N LEU A 275 -2.61 -5.62 31.43
CA LEU A 275 -2.85 -4.67 32.50
C LEU A 275 -4.22 -3.99 32.33
N ALA A 276 -4.93 -3.69 33.43
CA ALA A 276 -6.31 -3.23 33.44
C ALA A 276 -6.57 -2.02 32.50
N PHE A 277 -5.63 -1.09 32.43
CA PHE A 277 -5.72 0.07 31.55
C PHE A 277 -5.68 -0.31 30.07
N PHE A 278 -4.73 -1.18 29.68
CA PHE A 278 -4.62 -1.66 28.29
C PHE A 278 -5.78 -2.59 27.90
N SER A 279 -6.29 -3.35 28.85
CA SER A 279 -7.44 -4.26 28.63
C SER A 279 -8.67 -3.51 28.14
N LEU A 280 -8.96 -2.31 28.67
CA LEU A 280 -10.09 -1.49 28.24
C LEU A 280 -9.92 -1.05 26.76
N PHE A 281 -8.73 -0.56 26.39
CA PHE A 281 -8.45 -0.15 25.01
C PHE A 281 -8.51 -1.33 24.03
N ILE A 282 -7.96 -2.49 24.40
CA ILE A 282 -7.97 -3.68 23.55
C ILE A 282 -9.42 -4.17 23.38
N ARG A 283 -10.25 -4.17 24.41
CA ARG A 283 -11.68 -4.54 24.30
C ARG A 283 -12.45 -3.56 23.39
N ALA A 284 -12.25 -2.25 23.55
CA ALA A 284 -12.85 -1.25 22.66
C ALA A 284 -12.38 -1.44 21.22
N PHE A 285 -11.08 -1.66 21.01
CA PHE A 285 -10.53 -1.95 19.68
C PHE A 285 -11.09 -3.23 19.09
N ALA A 286 -11.25 -4.31 19.88
CA ALA A 286 -11.82 -5.58 19.45
C ALA A 286 -13.26 -5.45 18.92
N LEU A 287 -14.02 -4.46 19.35
CA LEU A 287 -15.35 -4.17 18.84
C LEU A 287 -15.33 -3.44 17.49
N VAL A 288 -14.36 -2.56 17.28
CA VAL A 288 -14.35 -1.59 16.18
C VAL A 288 -13.34 -1.95 15.08
N TRP A 289 -12.36 -2.84 15.34
CA TRP A 289 -11.27 -3.13 14.42
C TRP A 289 -11.72 -3.48 12.99
N HIS A 290 -12.80 -4.25 12.86
CA HIS A 290 -13.31 -4.66 11.54
C HIS A 290 -13.92 -3.48 10.75
N TRP A 291 -14.53 -2.50 11.43
CA TRP A 291 -14.99 -1.28 10.80
C TRP A 291 -13.82 -0.39 10.38
N LEU A 292 -12.80 -0.25 11.23
CA LEU A 292 -11.58 0.50 10.92
C LEU A 292 -10.83 -0.12 9.74
N ALA A 293 -10.65 -1.45 9.77
CA ALA A 293 -10.00 -2.15 8.66
C ALA A 293 -10.81 -2.04 7.36
N SER A 294 -12.14 -2.17 7.42
CA SER A 294 -12.99 -2.02 6.24
C SER A 294 -12.94 -0.59 5.69
N ALA A 295 -13.05 0.41 6.56
CA ALA A 295 -12.94 1.81 6.18
C ALA A 295 -11.58 2.12 5.52
N TYR A 296 -10.49 1.59 6.06
CA TYR A 296 -9.15 1.75 5.48
C TYR A 296 -9.08 1.25 4.02
N PHE A 297 -9.56 0.03 3.73
CA PHE A 297 -9.53 -0.51 2.37
C PHE A 297 -10.49 0.22 1.43
N ILE A 298 -11.63 0.66 1.92
CA ILE A 298 -12.58 1.47 1.14
C ILE A 298 -11.96 2.83 0.81
N VAL A 299 -11.35 3.51 1.77
CA VAL A 299 -10.66 4.79 1.55
C VAL A 299 -9.51 4.63 0.55
N LEU A 300 -8.70 3.58 0.66
CA LEU A 300 -7.64 3.28 -0.31
C LEU A 300 -8.19 3.09 -1.74
N PHE A 301 -9.32 2.39 -1.87
CA PHE A 301 -9.97 2.21 -3.16
C PHE A 301 -10.44 3.54 -3.74
N PHE A 302 -11.13 4.37 -2.97
CA PHE A 302 -11.54 5.70 -3.41
C PHE A 302 -10.34 6.58 -3.75
N PHE A 303 -9.29 6.53 -2.95
CA PHE A 303 -8.06 7.28 -3.24
C PHE A 303 -7.44 6.87 -4.57
N SER A 304 -7.39 5.57 -4.86
CA SER A 304 -6.92 5.05 -6.15
C SER A 304 -7.78 5.51 -7.34
N LEU A 305 -9.08 5.74 -7.13
CA LEU A 305 -9.97 6.32 -8.15
C LEU A 305 -9.64 7.80 -8.43
N PHE A 306 -9.32 8.57 -7.40
CA PHE A 306 -9.06 10.00 -7.55
C PHE A 306 -7.67 10.32 -8.09
N ASP A 307 -6.66 9.55 -7.73
CA ASP A 307 -5.28 9.74 -8.16
C ASP A 307 -4.59 8.40 -8.51
N PRO A 308 -4.86 7.85 -9.69
CA PRO A 308 -4.32 6.56 -10.10
C PRO A 308 -2.78 6.57 -10.24
N GLY A 309 -2.13 7.74 -10.36
CA GLY A 309 -0.67 7.87 -10.47
C GLY A 309 0.06 7.85 -9.12
N ASN A 310 -0.60 8.23 -8.03
CA ASN A 310 0.01 8.36 -6.71
C ASN A 310 -0.45 7.29 -5.70
N SER A 311 -1.32 6.37 -6.10
CA SER A 311 -1.86 5.31 -5.22
C SER A 311 -0.78 4.49 -4.50
N LEU A 312 0.38 4.29 -5.13
CA LEU A 312 1.54 3.60 -4.53
C LEU A 312 2.25 4.43 -3.45
N LYS A 313 2.23 5.77 -3.54
CA LYS A 313 2.89 6.64 -2.54
C LYS A 313 2.16 6.64 -1.19
N PHE A 314 0.88 6.29 -1.16
CA PHE A 314 0.09 6.19 0.07
C PHE A 314 0.10 4.81 0.71
N MET A 315 0.60 3.78 0.02
CA MET A 315 0.79 2.43 0.56
C MET A 315 2.15 2.24 1.23
N MET A 316 3.11 3.13 0.96
CA MET A 316 4.45 3.15 1.57
C MET A 316 4.48 4.14 2.74
#